data_c3a10988e2f724325f41b837df2e188a
#
_entry.id   c3a10988e2f724325f41b837df2e188a
#
_cell.length_a   1.000
_cell.length_b   1.000
_cell.length_c   1.000
_cell.angle_alpha   90.00
_cell.angle_beta   90.00
_cell.angle_gamma   90.00
#
_symmetry.space_group_name_H-M   'P 1'
#
loop_
_entity.id
_entity.type
_entity.pdbx_description
1 polymer ?
#
loop_
_entity_poly.entity_id
_entity_poly.type
_entity_poly.pdbx_seq_one_letter_code
_entity_poly.pdbx_strand_id
1 'polypeptide(L)'
;LVADFILLNLLFIVLCIPVVTIGPAIAALIHTTLKLSEDENRTLVKPFWNEFKHDITKKMLLWIVYLVLIAALVYMAHFYWNFANNNVDIFRIIGFMLFILSALILVTTIIASIIGLAMTTKYFSPIKRLVKNSYLLIIVMPVQSLIMAVVIIAATLFFIYQTVPVLSFFLMIGFAGLAYSFAPLIREFFTKVK
;
A
#
# COMPACT_ATOMS: atom_id res chain seq x y z
N LEU A 1 14.40 -1.99 20.44
CA LEU A 1 13.20 -1.58 19.67
C LEU A 1 13.55 -0.62 18.54
N VAL A 2 14.16 0.58 18.81
CA VAL A 2 14.51 1.55 17.75
C VAL A 2 15.47 0.95 16.71
N ALA A 3 16.52 0.27 17.17
CA ALA A 3 17.46 -0.42 16.31
C ALA A 3 16.79 -1.48 15.43
N ASP A 4 15.82 -2.22 15.97
CA ASP A 4 15.08 -3.24 15.21
C ASP A 4 14.19 -2.60 14.14
N PHE A 5 13.60 -1.44 14.42
CA PHE A 5 12.82 -0.68 13.42
C PHE A 5 13.71 -0.17 12.27
N ILE A 6 14.90 0.35 12.59
CA ILE A 6 15.87 0.79 11.57
C ILE A 6 16.28 -0.40 10.70
N LEU A 7 16.59 -1.52 11.31
CA LEU A 7 17.03 -2.73 10.62
C LEU A 7 15.90 -3.33 9.76
N LEU A 8 14.67 -3.33 10.27
CA LEU A 8 13.49 -3.74 9.53
C LEU A 8 13.25 -2.86 8.29
N ASN A 9 13.39 -1.54 8.47
CA ASN A 9 13.20 -0.59 7.38
C ASN A 9 14.28 -0.74 6.30
N LEU A 10 15.53 -0.93 6.71
CA LEU A 10 16.66 -1.15 5.80
C LEU A 10 16.50 -2.46 5.01
N LEU A 11 16.10 -3.54 5.67
CA LEU A 11 15.77 -4.81 5.01
C LEU A 11 14.63 -4.63 4.00
N PHE A 12 13.57 -3.92 4.38
CA PHE A 12 12.45 -3.62 3.50
C PHE A 12 12.92 -2.89 2.24
N ILE A 13 13.72 -1.82 2.38
CA ILE A 13 14.23 -1.04 1.24
C ILE A 13 15.08 -1.90 0.32
N VAL A 14 16.01 -2.69 0.85
CA VAL A 14 16.86 -3.59 0.05
C VAL A 14 16.02 -4.59 -0.74
N LEU A 15 14.97 -5.15 -0.12
CA LEU A 15 14.07 -6.09 -0.78
C LEU A 15 13.11 -5.42 -1.76
N CYS A 16 12.92 -4.10 -1.70
CA CYS A 16 12.15 -3.33 -2.68
C CYS A 16 12.95 -2.94 -3.93
N ILE A 17 14.28 -3.17 -3.98
CA ILE A 17 15.10 -2.88 -5.18
C ILE A 17 14.55 -3.58 -6.43
N PRO A 18 14.24 -4.90 -6.42
CA PRO A 18 13.50 -5.48 -7.53
C PRO A 18 12.01 -5.12 -7.38
N VAL A 19 11.43 -4.48 -8.39
CA VAL A 19 10.01 -4.05 -8.37
C VAL A 19 9.03 -5.18 -8.06
N VAL A 20 9.36 -6.40 -8.48
CA VAL A 20 8.52 -7.60 -8.30
C VAL A 20 8.45 -8.06 -6.84
N THR A 21 9.49 -7.79 -6.05
CA THR A 21 9.56 -8.19 -4.64
C THR A 21 8.94 -7.18 -3.68
N ILE A 22 8.52 -6.00 -4.16
CA ILE A 22 7.82 -5.00 -3.35
C ILE A 22 6.58 -5.60 -2.66
N GLY A 23 5.78 -6.40 -3.39
CA GLY A 23 4.59 -7.03 -2.83
C GLY A 23 4.88 -7.95 -1.63
N PRO A 24 5.74 -8.96 -1.76
CA PRO A 24 6.18 -9.78 -0.64
C PRO A 24 6.80 -8.97 0.51
N ALA A 25 7.57 -7.92 0.21
CA ALA A 25 8.17 -7.06 1.22
C ALA A 25 7.11 -6.28 2.02
N ILE A 26 6.11 -5.69 1.35
CA ILE A 26 4.97 -5.03 2.01
C ILE A 26 4.19 -6.02 2.88
N ALA A 27 3.86 -7.21 2.36
CA ALA A 27 3.15 -8.23 3.13
C ALA A 27 3.92 -8.63 4.40
N ALA A 28 5.24 -8.85 4.28
CA ALA A 28 6.10 -9.19 5.41
C ALA A 28 6.19 -8.05 6.42
N LEU A 29 6.27 -6.79 5.95
CA LEU A 29 6.31 -5.61 6.81
C LEU A 29 5.02 -5.47 7.62
N ILE A 30 3.85 -5.59 6.97
CA ILE A 30 2.54 -5.53 7.62
C ILE A 30 2.39 -6.67 8.65
N HIS A 31 2.76 -7.89 8.28
CA HIS A 31 2.69 -9.02 9.21
C HIS A 31 3.54 -8.81 10.47
N THR A 32 4.75 -8.30 10.28
CA THR A 32 5.68 -8.04 11.39
C THR A 32 5.18 -6.94 12.30
N THR A 33 4.66 -5.85 11.73
CA THR A 33 4.10 -4.73 12.51
C THR A 33 2.80 -5.11 13.24
N LEU A 34 1.96 -5.95 12.63
CA LEU A 34 0.79 -6.51 13.32
C LEU A 34 1.19 -7.35 14.53
N LYS A 35 2.20 -8.20 14.40
CA LYS A 35 2.73 -9.00 15.53
C LYS A 35 3.38 -8.15 16.61
N LEU A 36 4.05 -7.07 16.25
CA LEU A 36 4.63 -6.14 17.21
C LEU A 36 3.54 -5.43 18.03
N SER A 37 2.41 -5.10 17.43
CA SER A 37 1.27 -4.50 18.13
C SER A 37 0.61 -5.45 19.14
N GLU A 38 0.93 -6.75 19.09
CA GLU A 38 0.44 -7.77 20.04
C GLU A 38 1.44 -8.05 21.15
N ASP A 39 2.74 -7.92 20.88
CA ASP A 39 3.83 -8.22 21.83
C ASP A 39 5.06 -7.36 21.52
N GLU A 40 5.27 -6.32 22.32
CA GLU A 40 6.34 -5.31 22.12
C GLU A 40 7.77 -5.86 22.31
N ASN A 41 7.93 -7.02 22.94
CA ASN A 41 9.24 -7.61 23.24
C ASN A 41 9.77 -8.57 22.16
N ARG A 42 9.13 -8.61 20.98
CA ARG A 42 9.53 -9.51 19.90
C ARG A 42 10.65 -8.95 19.03
N THR A 43 11.55 -9.84 18.61
CA THR A 43 12.51 -9.54 17.53
C THR A 43 11.77 -9.39 16.19
N LEU A 44 12.06 -8.34 15.41
CA LEU A 44 11.30 -8.00 14.18
C LEU A 44 11.86 -8.68 12.92
N VAL A 45 13.15 -8.86 12.85
CA VAL A 45 13.86 -9.33 11.65
C VAL A 45 13.49 -10.77 11.28
N LYS A 46 13.42 -11.66 12.25
CA LYS A 46 13.15 -13.10 12.02
C LYS A 46 11.73 -13.36 11.52
N PRO A 47 10.67 -12.80 12.12
CA PRO A 47 9.30 -12.89 11.57
C PRO A 47 9.16 -12.28 10.18
N PHE A 48 9.81 -11.13 9.93
CA PHE A 48 9.81 -10.48 8.63
C PHE A 48 10.40 -11.38 7.54
N TRP A 49 11.59 -11.95 7.78
CA TRP A 49 12.25 -12.80 6.81
C TRP A 49 11.50 -14.11 6.53
N ASN A 50 10.90 -14.69 7.55
CA ASN A 50 10.09 -15.90 7.41
C ASN A 50 8.82 -15.62 6.58
N GLU A 51 8.15 -14.51 6.88
CA GLU A 51 6.93 -14.12 6.15
C GLU A 51 7.24 -13.68 4.72
N PHE A 52 8.38 -13.02 4.48
CA PHE A 52 8.82 -12.67 3.13
C PHE A 52 8.96 -13.89 2.23
N LYS A 53 9.55 -14.96 2.74
CA LYS A 53 9.75 -16.22 1.99
C LYS A 53 8.47 -17.05 1.86
N HIS A 54 7.57 -16.90 2.81
CA HIS A 54 6.32 -17.68 2.81
C HIS A 54 5.44 -17.25 1.64
N ASP A 55 5.07 -18.20 0.79
CA ASP A 55 4.22 -18.00 -0.39
C ASP A 55 4.66 -16.83 -1.30
N ILE A 56 5.97 -16.62 -1.45
CA ILE A 56 6.55 -15.50 -2.20
C ILE A 56 5.96 -15.36 -3.61
N THR A 57 5.80 -16.47 -4.34
CA THR A 57 5.28 -16.49 -5.71
C THR A 57 3.85 -15.95 -5.78
N LYS A 58 3.00 -16.31 -4.84
CA LYS A 58 1.62 -15.84 -4.76
C LYS A 58 1.53 -14.34 -4.47
N LYS A 59 2.36 -13.86 -3.54
CA LYS A 59 2.45 -12.43 -3.20
C LYS A 59 3.00 -11.61 -4.37
N MET A 60 4.01 -12.14 -5.08
CA MET A 60 4.54 -11.53 -6.30
C MET A 60 3.47 -11.43 -7.40
N LEU A 61 2.75 -12.52 -7.65
CA LEU A 61 1.71 -12.54 -8.69
C LEU A 61 0.55 -11.59 -8.35
N LEU A 62 0.12 -11.55 -7.09
CA LEU A 62 -0.89 -10.60 -6.63
C LEU A 62 -0.40 -9.15 -6.81
N TRP A 63 0.86 -8.87 -6.47
CA TRP A 63 1.47 -7.55 -6.65
C TRP A 63 1.52 -7.14 -8.11
N ILE A 64 1.92 -8.04 -9.02
CA ILE A 64 1.95 -7.77 -10.46
C ILE A 64 0.56 -7.38 -10.97
N VAL A 65 -0.50 -8.06 -10.53
CA VAL A 65 -1.88 -7.71 -10.90
C VAL A 65 -2.20 -6.26 -10.47
N TYR A 66 -1.89 -5.88 -9.23
CA TYR A 66 -2.11 -4.50 -8.78
C TYR A 66 -1.22 -3.50 -9.50
N LEU A 67 0.03 -3.85 -9.77
CA LEU A 67 0.97 -2.98 -10.48
C LEU A 67 0.48 -2.65 -11.90
N VAL A 68 -0.03 -3.63 -12.63
CA VAL A 68 -0.64 -3.42 -13.95
C VAL A 68 -1.86 -2.51 -13.86
N LEU A 69 -2.74 -2.73 -12.86
CA LEU A 69 -3.91 -1.87 -12.66
C LEU A 69 -3.51 -0.42 -12.32
N ILE A 70 -2.54 -0.24 -11.42
CA ILE A 70 -2.02 1.08 -11.03
C ILE A 70 -1.39 1.77 -12.24
N ALA A 71 -0.55 1.08 -13.01
CA ALA A 71 0.08 1.64 -14.21
C ALA A 71 -0.96 2.11 -15.25
N ALA A 72 -1.98 1.30 -15.49
CA ALA A 72 -3.08 1.66 -16.39
C ALA A 72 -3.84 2.91 -15.89
N LEU A 73 -4.14 2.99 -14.60
CA LEU A 73 -4.85 4.13 -14.01
C LEU A 73 -4.00 5.41 -14.01
N VAL A 74 -2.69 5.31 -13.77
CA VAL A 74 -1.76 6.45 -13.89
C VAL A 74 -1.72 6.96 -15.32
N TYR A 75 -1.64 6.04 -16.30
CA TYR A 75 -1.69 6.42 -17.71
C TYR A 75 -3.01 7.11 -18.08
N MET A 76 -4.16 6.58 -17.62
CA MET A 76 -5.48 7.20 -17.82
C MET A 76 -5.56 8.59 -17.18
N ALA A 77 -5.07 8.74 -15.95
CA ALA A 77 -5.07 10.04 -15.28
C ALA A 77 -4.21 11.07 -16.04
N HIS A 78 -3.02 10.67 -16.49
CA HIS A 78 -2.15 11.51 -17.31
C HIS A 78 -2.80 11.90 -18.64
N PHE A 79 -3.46 10.95 -19.31
CA PHE A 79 -4.18 11.20 -20.56
C PHE A 79 -5.31 12.23 -20.37
N TYR A 80 -6.16 12.05 -19.34
CA TYR A 80 -7.29 12.97 -19.09
C TYR A 80 -6.82 14.34 -18.63
N TRP A 81 -5.71 14.43 -17.89
CA TRP A 81 -5.10 15.70 -17.57
C TRP A 81 -4.66 16.48 -18.80
N ASN A 82 -3.94 15.84 -19.73
CA ASN A 82 -3.52 16.45 -20.98
C ASN A 82 -4.71 16.79 -21.87
N PHE A 83 -5.72 15.90 -21.94
CA PHE A 83 -6.93 16.15 -22.68
C PHE A 83 -7.66 17.41 -22.17
N ALA A 84 -7.80 17.57 -20.86
CA ALA A 84 -8.44 18.72 -20.24
C ALA A 84 -7.68 20.03 -20.52
N ASN A 85 -6.34 20.00 -20.51
CA ASN A 85 -5.52 21.20 -20.74
C ASN A 85 -5.44 21.61 -22.22
N ASN A 86 -5.60 20.66 -23.15
CA ASN A 86 -5.51 20.92 -24.58
C ASN A 86 -6.86 21.23 -25.24
N ASN A 87 -7.97 21.16 -24.50
CA ASN A 87 -9.31 21.44 -24.98
C ASN A 87 -9.93 22.66 -24.27
N VAL A 88 -10.97 23.21 -24.86
CA VAL A 88 -11.72 24.37 -24.35
C VAL A 88 -13.17 23.96 -24.06
N ASP A 89 -13.90 24.83 -23.39
CA ASP A 89 -15.33 24.69 -23.12
C ASP A 89 -15.72 23.39 -22.40
N ILE A 90 -16.78 22.73 -22.88
CA ILE A 90 -17.36 21.55 -22.28
C ILE A 90 -16.38 20.36 -22.24
N PHE A 91 -15.51 20.23 -23.25
CA PHE A 91 -14.52 19.14 -23.31
C PHE A 91 -13.45 19.24 -22.20
N ARG A 92 -13.07 20.46 -21.84
CA ARG A 92 -12.17 20.72 -20.70
C ARG A 92 -12.82 20.26 -19.40
N ILE A 93 -14.10 20.57 -19.18
CA ILE A 93 -14.83 20.17 -17.96
C ILE A 93 -14.94 18.65 -17.89
N ILE A 94 -15.29 17.99 -19.00
CA ILE A 94 -15.35 16.52 -19.09
C ILE A 94 -13.98 15.90 -18.79
N GLY A 95 -12.90 16.45 -19.34
CA GLY A 95 -11.54 15.99 -19.10
C GLY A 95 -11.15 16.05 -17.61
N PHE A 96 -11.44 17.16 -16.92
CA PHE A 96 -11.19 17.27 -15.48
C PHE A 96 -12.06 16.33 -14.64
N MET A 97 -13.32 16.12 -14.99
CA MET A 97 -14.18 15.14 -14.31
C MET A 97 -13.62 13.72 -14.42
N LEU A 98 -13.19 13.31 -15.62
CA LEU A 98 -12.60 11.99 -15.85
C LEU A 98 -11.23 11.85 -15.18
N PHE A 99 -10.43 12.92 -15.11
CA PHE A 99 -9.20 12.96 -14.35
C PHE A 99 -9.45 12.71 -12.86
N ILE A 100 -10.40 13.44 -12.25
CA ILE A 100 -10.75 13.27 -10.82
C ILE A 100 -11.24 11.85 -10.57
N LEU A 101 -12.11 11.31 -11.43
CA LEU A 101 -12.61 9.94 -11.30
C LEU A 101 -11.48 8.92 -11.37
N SER A 102 -10.56 9.04 -12.32
CA SER A 102 -9.41 8.14 -12.46
C SER A 102 -8.47 8.25 -11.25
N ALA A 103 -8.25 9.45 -10.70
CA ALA A 103 -7.45 9.66 -9.50
C ALA A 103 -8.09 9.01 -8.26
N LEU A 104 -9.40 9.10 -8.09
CA LEU A 104 -10.13 8.43 -7.00
C LEU A 104 -10.01 6.90 -7.10
N ILE A 105 -10.18 6.34 -8.30
CA ILE A 105 -10.01 4.90 -8.53
C ILE A 105 -8.55 4.49 -8.28
N LEU A 106 -7.58 5.31 -8.64
CA LEU A 106 -6.16 5.05 -8.37
C LEU A 106 -5.89 4.95 -6.85
N VAL A 107 -6.36 5.91 -6.07
CA VAL A 107 -6.20 5.90 -4.60
C VAL A 107 -6.85 4.65 -3.99
N THR A 108 -8.08 4.32 -4.38
CA THR A 108 -8.76 3.10 -3.90
C THR A 108 -8.02 1.83 -4.29
N THR A 109 -7.39 1.78 -5.48
CA THR A 109 -6.59 0.63 -5.94
C THR A 109 -5.30 0.48 -5.12
N ILE A 110 -4.64 1.59 -4.76
CA ILE A 110 -3.46 1.55 -3.88
C ILE A 110 -3.84 1.00 -2.50
N ILE A 111 -4.94 1.45 -1.91
CA ILE A 111 -5.44 0.94 -0.62
C ILE A 111 -5.80 -0.54 -0.75
N ALA A 112 -6.51 -0.94 -1.82
CA ALA A 112 -6.86 -2.33 -2.10
C ALA A 112 -5.61 -3.22 -2.20
N SER A 113 -4.50 -2.72 -2.78
CA SER A 113 -3.25 -3.47 -2.87
C SER A 113 -2.64 -3.75 -1.50
N ILE A 114 -2.65 -2.77 -0.58
CA ILE A 114 -2.15 -2.92 0.79
C ILE A 114 -3.00 -3.94 1.55
N ILE A 115 -4.34 -3.82 1.50
CA ILE A 115 -5.27 -4.74 2.15
C ILE A 115 -5.16 -6.15 1.54
N GLY A 116 -5.08 -6.26 0.22
CA GLY A 116 -4.94 -7.54 -0.48
C GLY A 116 -3.65 -8.28 -0.10
N LEU A 117 -2.53 -7.55 -0.02
CA LEU A 117 -1.26 -8.09 0.44
C LEU A 117 -1.30 -8.47 1.94
N ALA A 118 -1.93 -7.66 2.79
CA ALA A 118 -2.15 -7.99 4.18
C ALA A 118 -2.99 -9.28 4.34
N MET A 119 -4.00 -9.47 3.51
CA MET A 119 -4.82 -10.69 3.53
C MET A 119 -4.04 -11.97 3.16
N THR A 120 -2.97 -11.88 2.36
CA THR A 120 -2.14 -13.05 2.04
C THR A 120 -1.42 -13.62 3.26
N THR A 121 -1.19 -12.82 4.29
CA THR A 121 -0.49 -13.25 5.52
C THR A 121 -1.37 -14.08 6.46
N LYS A 122 -2.70 -13.98 6.28
CA LYS A 122 -3.68 -14.60 7.20
C LYS A 122 -4.61 -15.60 6.52
N TYR A 123 -4.88 -15.43 5.22
CA TYR A 123 -5.88 -16.23 4.50
C TYR A 123 -5.30 -16.97 3.30
N PHE A 124 -5.51 -18.28 3.26
CA PHE A 124 -5.20 -19.12 2.11
C PHE A 124 -6.35 -19.02 1.09
N SER A 125 -6.33 -17.99 0.23
CA SER A 125 -7.38 -17.77 -0.78
C SER A 125 -6.78 -17.56 -2.17
N PRO A 126 -7.47 -17.94 -3.26
CA PRO A 126 -7.00 -17.68 -4.62
C PRO A 126 -6.93 -16.16 -4.90
N ILE A 127 -6.03 -15.76 -5.78
CA ILE A 127 -5.74 -14.34 -6.10
C ILE A 127 -7.00 -13.57 -6.48
N LYS A 128 -7.87 -14.15 -7.32
CA LYS A 128 -9.14 -13.52 -7.72
C LYS A 128 -10.02 -13.16 -6.52
N ARG A 129 -10.05 -14.01 -5.50
CA ARG A 129 -10.83 -13.79 -4.27
C ARG A 129 -10.16 -12.72 -3.40
N LEU A 130 -8.83 -12.71 -3.32
CA LEU A 130 -8.08 -11.69 -2.59
C LEU A 130 -8.32 -10.29 -3.17
N VAL A 131 -8.22 -10.15 -4.49
CA VAL A 131 -8.51 -8.88 -5.19
C VAL A 131 -9.96 -8.45 -4.95
N LYS A 132 -10.94 -9.36 -5.15
CA LYS A 132 -12.36 -9.03 -4.91
C LYS A 132 -12.60 -8.58 -3.48
N ASN A 133 -12.08 -9.32 -2.51
CA ASN A 133 -12.32 -9.05 -1.10
C ASN A 133 -11.62 -7.76 -0.63
N SER A 134 -10.47 -7.39 -1.18
CA SER A 134 -9.82 -6.13 -0.82
C SER A 134 -10.64 -4.89 -1.24
N TYR A 135 -11.23 -4.90 -2.43
CA TYR A 135 -12.17 -3.83 -2.85
C TYR A 135 -13.46 -3.85 -2.03
N LEU A 136 -13.99 -5.04 -1.72
CA LEU A 136 -15.22 -5.18 -0.93
C LEU A 136 -15.02 -4.64 0.50
N LEU A 137 -13.85 -4.87 1.10
CA LEU A 137 -13.51 -4.33 2.42
C LEU A 137 -13.44 -2.80 2.45
N ILE A 138 -12.98 -2.15 1.38
CA ILE A 138 -12.99 -0.70 1.26
C ILE A 138 -14.42 -0.15 1.36
N ILE A 139 -15.39 -0.83 0.72
CA ILE A 139 -16.80 -0.43 0.73
C ILE A 139 -17.44 -0.71 2.10
N VAL A 140 -17.11 -1.83 2.73
CA VAL A 140 -17.67 -2.24 4.03
C VAL A 140 -17.13 -1.38 5.18
N MET A 141 -15.90 -0.91 5.06
CA MET A 141 -15.22 -0.13 6.10
C MET A 141 -14.71 1.21 5.55
N PRO A 142 -15.61 2.13 5.17
CA PRO A 142 -15.25 3.37 4.48
C PRO A 142 -14.41 4.31 5.35
N VAL A 143 -14.66 4.35 6.67
CA VAL A 143 -13.92 5.24 7.59
C VAL A 143 -12.45 4.86 7.67
N GLN A 144 -12.13 3.58 7.86
CA GLN A 144 -10.76 3.09 7.92
C GLN A 144 -10.02 3.30 6.60
N SER A 145 -10.72 3.04 5.48
CA SER A 145 -10.19 3.27 4.13
C SER A 145 -9.90 4.75 3.89
N LEU A 146 -10.74 5.64 4.39
CA LEU A 146 -10.55 7.09 4.26
C LEU A 146 -9.38 7.57 5.10
N ILE A 147 -9.19 7.05 6.32
CA ILE A 147 -8.02 7.34 7.16
C ILE A 147 -6.74 6.89 6.43
N MET A 148 -6.72 5.66 5.88
CA MET A 148 -5.58 5.18 5.10
C MET A 148 -5.28 6.08 3.88
N ALA A 149 -6.32 6.52 3.16
CA ALA A 149 -6.16 7.45 2.04
C ALA A 149 -5.52 8.77 2.48
N VAL A 150 -6.01 9.38 3.55
CA VAL A 150 -5.47 10.64 4.10
C VAL A 150 -4.00 10.48 4.49
N VAL A 151 -3.63 9.41 5.17
CA VAL A 151 -2.23 9.13 5.57
C VAL A 151 -1.34 8.95 4.35
N ILE A 152 -1.78 8.20 3.33
CA ILE A 152 -1.01 7.99 2.09
C ILE A 152 -0.81 9.32 1.34
N ILE A 153 -1.88 10.10 1.19
CA ILE A 153 -1.82 11.41 0.52
C ILE A 153 -0.90 12.36 1.29
N ALA A 154 -1.04 12.45 2.61
CA ALA A 154 -0.19 13.28 3.46
C ALA A 154 1.29 12.87 3.36
N ALA A 155 1.59 11.58 3.42
CA ALA A 155 2.96 11.06 3.26
C ALA A 155 3.53 11.37 1.87
N THR A 156 2.71 11.26 0.81
CA THR A 156 3.12 11.58 -0.56
C THR A 156 3.40 13.07 -0.74
N LEU A 157 2.53 13.94 -0.23
CA LEU A 157 2.72 15.40 -0.28
C LEU A 157 3.96 15.81 0.52
N PHE A 158 4.14 15.24 1.72
CA PHE A 158 5.30 15.50 2.55
C PHE A 158 6.61 15.09 1.84
N PHE A 159 6.60 13.97 1.13
CA PHE A 159 7.74 13.51 0.33
C PHE A 159 8.06 14.43 -0.85
N ILE A 160 7.05 15.02 -1.49
CA ILE A 160 7.24 15.94 -2.63
C ILE A 160 7.81 17.29 -2.18
N TYR A 161 7.33 17.82 -1.04
CA TYR A 161 7.70 19.17 -0.60
C TYR A 161 9.04 19.26 0.15
N GLN A 162 9.53 18.17 0.73
CA GLN A 162 10.72 18.17 1.59
C GLN A 162 11.74 17.08 1.19
N THR A 163 12.48 17.33 0.11
CA THR A 163 13.26 16.28 -0.58
C THR A 163 14.43 15.68 0.19
N VAL A 164 15.25 16.44 0.93
CA VAL A 164 16.49 15.92 1.54
C VAL A 164 16.32 15.40 2.97
N PRO A 165 15.81 16.17 3.96
CA PRO A 165 15.69 15.68 5.33
C PRO A 165 14.63 14.57 5.48
N VAL A 166 13.58 14.62 4.64
CA VAL A 166 12.50 13.63 4.65
C VAL A 166 12.96 12.30 4.07
N LEU A 167 13.75 12.32 3.01
CA LEU A 167 14.34 11.11 2.46
C LEU A 167 15.16 10.37 3.53
N SER A 168 15.97 11.09 4.29
CA SER A 168 16.76 10.50 5.38
C SER A 168 15.88 9.90 6.48
N PHE A 169 14.79 10.57 6.86
CA PHE A 169 13.84 10.05 7.85
C PHE A 169 13.11 8.80 7.36
N PHE A 170 12.63 8.80 6.10
CA PHE A 170 11.98 7.63 5.50
C PHE A 170 12.94 6.45 5.32
N LEU A 171 14.20 6.71 4.99
CA LEU A 171 15.22 5.67 4.93
C LEU A 171 15.49 5.04 6.31
N MET A 172 15.38 5.79 7.40
CA MET A 172 15.65 5.27 8.74
C MET A 172 14.45 4.54 9.36
N ILE A 173 13.24 5.13 9.34
CA ILE A 173 12.10 4.62 10.13
C ILE A 173 10.77 4.70 9.36
N GLY A 174 10.69 5.49 8.29
CA GLY A 174 9.44 5.94 7.68
C GLY A 174 8.51 4.81 7.23
N PHE A 175 8.98 3.84 6.47
CA PHE A 175 8.13 2.77 5.95
C PHE A 175 7.64 1.83 7.06
N ALA A 176 8.51 1.46 8.00
CA ALA A 176 8.15 0.63 9.14
C ALA A 176 7.18 1.37 10.09
N GLY A 177 7.37 2.68 10.28
CA GLY A 177 6.47 3.54 11.05
C GLY A 177 5.09 3.67 10.41
N LEU A 178 5.01 3.86 9.09
CA LEU A 178 3.74 3.88 8.34
C LEU A 178 3.01 2.54 8.44
N ALA A 179 3.72 1.42 8.25
CA ALA A 179 3.13 0.10 8.38
C ALA A 179 2.62 -0.16 9.81
N TYR A 180 3.32 0.29 10.83
CA TYR A 180 2.87 0.21 12.22
C TYR A 180 1.63 1.06 12.47
N SER A 181 1.55 2.26 11.89
CA SER A 181 0.36 3.12 11.97
C SER A 181 -0.87 2.50 11.29
N PHE A 182 -0.67 1.67 10.26
CA PHE A 182 -1.75 0.94 9.60
C PHE A 182 -2.13 -0.36 10.32
N ALA A 183 -1.31 -0.87 11.24
CA ALA A 183 -1.57 -2.13 11.94
C ALA A 183 -2.95 -2.18 12.64
N PRO A 184 -3.39 -1.18 13.43
CA PRO A 184 -4.71 -1.20 14.06
C PRO A 184 -5.84 -1.20 13.03
N LEU A 185 -5.73 -0.43 11.94
CA LEU A 185 -6.72 -0.36 10.87
C LEU A 185 -6.86 -1.71 10.14
N ILE A 186 -5.74 -2.34 9.80
CA ILE A 186 -5.69 -3.66 9.16
C ILE A 186 -6.25 -4.74 10.09
N ARG A 187 -6.02 -4.63 11.38
CA ARG A 187 -6.58 -5.55 12.38
C ARG A 187 -8.11 -5.50 12.40
N GLU A 188 -8.72 -4.33 12.31
CA GLU A 188 -10.17 -4.17 12.19
C GLU A 188 -10.71 -4.82 10.92
N PHE A 189 -10.04 -4.69 9.77
CA PHE A 189 -10.43 -5.39 8.55
C PHE A 189 -10.48 -6.90 8.75
N PHE A 190 -9.54 -7.49 9.50
CA PHE A 190 -9.52 -8.92 9.76
C PHE A 190 -10.64 -9.40 10.69
N THR A 191 -11.19 -8.56 11.57
CA THR A 191 -12.31 -8.93 12.44
C THR A 191 -13.62 -9.07 11.67
N LYS A 192 -13.77 -8.35 10.55
CA LYS A 192 -14.98 -8.36 9.71
C LYS A 192 -15.00 -9.47 8.65
N VAL A 193 -13.86 -10.11 8.36
CA VAL A 193 -13.75 -11.17 7.35
C VAL A 193 -14.02 -12.56 7.94
N LYS A 194 -14.23 -12.67 9.26
CA LYS A 194 -14.75 -13.89 9.86
C LYS A 194 -16.23 -14.01 9.53
#